data_50df52ce4babc0a93d232e3ff82da32b
#
_entry.id   50df52ce4babc0a93d232e3ff82da32b
#
_cell.length_a   1.000
_cell.length_b   1.000
_cell.length_c   1.000
_cell.angle_alpha   90.00
_cell.angle_beta   90.00
_cell.angle_gamma   90.00
#
_symmetry.space_group_name_H-M   'P 1'
#
loop_
_entity.id
_entity.type
_entity.pdbx_description
1 polymer ?
#
loop_
_entity_poly.entity_id
_entity_poly.type
_entity_poly.pdbx_seq_one_letter_code
_entity_poly.pdbx_strand_id
1 'polypeptide(L)'
;MTRPTLITIIGKSAKDPRDPVPEKALRMAEEVGRLVAERNGIVVTGGLSGVMEAVSRGAKQAGGLVIGILPGFDKRDANDFVDVAITTGMGWMRNTLTVRAADAVIMISGGIGTLNELTVAYEIKPTVILEGSGGWSSRIREVAYGGKHLEEAKIAELHYAQTPQQAVDMAFALAAGGETGRDSEREYS
;
A
#
# COMPACT_ATOMS: atom_id res chain seq x y z
N MET A 1 14.92 -15.31 15.66
CA MET A 1 14.05 -15.30 14.46
C MET A 1 13.83 -13.86 14.07
N THR A 2 14.16 -13.47 12.85
CA THR A 2 13.81 -12.13 12.33
C THR A 2 12.32 -12.11 12.04
N ARG A 3 11.62 -11.02 12.42
CA ARG A 3 10.20 -10.86 12.08
C ARG A 3 10.04 -10.71 10.57
N PRO A 4 8.95 -11.19 9.97
CA PRO A 4 8.68 -10.99 8.56
C PRO A 4 8.48 -9.49 8.25
N THR A 5 8.87 -9.07 7.04
CA THR A 5 8.64 -7.70 6.55
C THR A 5 7.16 -7.54 6.18
N LEU A 6 6.54 -6.48 6.65
CA LEU A 6 5.16 -6.11 6.34
C LEU A 6 5.15 -5.06 5.22
N ILE A 7 4.53 -5.37 4.10
CA ILE A 7 4.36 -4.42 3.00
C ILE A 7 2.89 -4.05 2.88
N THR A 8 2.57 -2.78 3.11
CA THR A 8 1.23 -2.27 2.86
C THR A 8 1.04 -1.93 1.40
N ILE A 9 -0.05 -2.43 0.81
CA ILE A 9 -0.45 -2.08 -0.53
C ILE A 9 -1.68 -1.17 -0.46
N ILE A 10 -1.51 0.06 -0.92
CA ILE A 10 -2.59 1.04 -1.05
C ILE A 10 -3.00 1.16 -2.52
N GLY A 11 -4.29 1.33 -2.78
CA GLY A 11 -4.75 1.37 -4.16
C GLY A 11 -6.25 1.56 -4.31
N LYS A 12 -6.68 1.65 -5.58
CA LYS A 12 -8.07 1.93 -5.94
C LYS A 12 -9.01 0.79 -5.55
N SER A 13 -10.10 1.13 -4.86
CA SER A 13 -11.20 0.19 -4.59
C SER A 13 -12.20 0.14 -5.75
N ALA A 14 -12.89 -0.99 -5.93
CA ALA A 14 -13.92 -1.19 -6.96
C ALA A 14 -15.34 -0.83 -6.44
N LYS A 15 -15.47 0.30 -5.74
CA LYS A 15 -16.76 0.70 -5.13
C LYS A 15 -17.74 1.35 -6.10
N ASP A 16 -17.23 2.10 -7.08
CA ASP A 16 -18.08 2.82 -8.03
C ASP A 16 -17.94 2.22 -9.43
N PRO A 17 -19.00 1.63 -9.99
CA PRO A 17 -18.97 1.06 -11.34
C PRO A 17 -18.67 2.10 -12.45
N ARG A 18 -18.91 3.39 -12.18
CA ARG A 18 -18.63 4.48 -13.14
C ARG A 18 -17.15 4.84 -13.18
N ASP A 19 -16.38 4.40 -12.19
CA ASP A 19 -14.94 4.62 -12.08
C ASP A 19 -14.22 3.29 -11.75
N PRO A 20 -14.20 2.33 -12.69
CA PRO A 20 -13.66 1.00 -12.48
C PRO A 20 -12.15 1.03 -12.25
N VAL A 21 -11.63 0.01 -11.58
CA VAL A 21 -10.18 -0.20 -11.48
C VAL A 21 -9.67 -0.65 -12.85
N PRO A 22 -8.61 -0.02 -13.39
CA PRO A 22 -8.03 -0.47 -14.65
C PRO A 22 -7.54 -1.93 -14.57
N GLU A 23 -7.87 -2.74 -15.56
CA GLU A 23 -7.42 -4.12 -15.68
C GLU A 23 -5.91 -4.30 -15.48
N LYS A 24 -5.12 -3.37 -16.05
CA LYS A 24 -3.67 -3.34 -15.89
C LYS A 24 -3.28 -3.21 -14.42
N ALA A 25 -3.98 -2.35 -13.64
CA ALA A 25 -3.73 -2.17 -12.22
C ALA A 25 -4.02 -3.45 -11.43
N LEU A 26 -5.10 -4.17 -11.77
CA LEU A 26 -5.44 -5.44 -11.12
C LEU A 26 -4.36 -6.50 -11.36
N ARG A 27 -3.90 -6.66 -12.62
CA ARG A 27 -2.80 -7.58 -12.93
C ARG A 27 -1.50 -7.22 -12.23
N MET A 28 -1.14 -5.93 -12.19
CA MET A 28 0.05 -5.47 -11.49
C MET A 28 -0.06 -5.70 -9.97
N ALA A 29 -1.25 -5.52 -9.40
CA ALA A 29 -1.50 -5.76 -7.98
C ALA A 29 -1.37 -7.25 -7.62
N GLU A 30 -1.95 -8.13 -8.43
CA GLU A 30 -1.84 -9.57 -8.24
C GLU A 30 -0.38 -10.03 -8.28
N GLU A 31 0.38 -9.53 -9.24
CA GLU A 31 1.82 -9.82 -9.34
C GLU A 31 2.62 -9.27 -8.15
N VAL A 32 2.33 -8.05 -7.68
CA VAL A 32 2.94 -7.51 -6.45
C VAL A 32 2.67 -8.41 -5.25
N GLY A 33 1.43 -8.86 -5.07
CA GLY A 33 1.05 -9.77 -3.98
C GLY A 33 1.84 -11.09 -4.02
N ARG A 34 1.93 -11.70 -5.19
CA ARG A 34 2.72 -12.91 -5.42
C ARG A 34 4.20 -12.71 -5.04
N LEU A 35 4.81 -11.65 -5.55
CA LEU A 35 6.22 -11.33 -5.31
C LEU A 35 6.54 -11.02 -3.83
N VAL A 36 5.64 -10.35 -3.11
CA VAL A 36 5.79 -10.12 -1.67
C VAL A 36 5.78 -11.46 -0.92
N ALA A 37 4.84 -12.35 -1.24
CA ALA A 37 4.72 -13.66 -0.62
C ALA A 37 5.95 -14.55 -0.88
N GLU A 38 6.47 -14.58 -2.11
CA GLU A 38 7.67 -15.35 -2.48
C GLU A 38 8.94 -14.92 -1.71
N ARG A 39 8.94 -13.70 -1.18
CA ARG A 39 10.00 -13.20 -0.29
C ARG A 39 9.71 -13.41 1.19
N ASN A 40 8.70 -14.21 1.53
CA ASN A 40 8.22 -14.41 2.90
C ASN A 40 7.78 -13.10 3.59
N GLY A 41 7.37 -12.10 2.80
CA GLY A 41 6.73 -10.88 3.30
C GLY A 41 5.25 -11.11 3.60
N ILE A 42 4.69 -10.25 4.43
CA ILE A 42 3.26 -10.22 4.75
C ILE A 42 2.63 -9.04 4.01
N VAL A 43 1.55 -9.32 3.27
CA VAL A 43 0.74 -8.27 2.64
C VAL A 43 -0.22 -7.68 3.65
N VAL A 44 -0.20 -6.35 3.77
CA VAL A 44 -1.20 -5.58 4.54
C VAL A 44 -2.04 -4.75 3.58
N THR A 45 -3.36 -4.76 3.71
CA THR A 45 -4.27 -3.98 2.87
C THR A 45 -5.45 -3.46 3.67
N GLY A 46 -6.29 -2.64 3.02
CA GLY A 46 -7.60 -2.28 3.57
C GLY A 46 -8.64 -3.40 3.55
N GLY A 47 -8.32 -4.58 3.04
CA GLY A 47 -9.11 -5.80 3.12
C GLY A 47 -10.36 -5.86 2.24
N LEU A 48 -10.61 -4.86 1.39
CA LEU A 48 -11.84 -4.76 0.56
C LEU A 48 -11.57 -5.17 -0.90
N SER A 49 -12.34 -4.60 -1.84
CA SER A 49 -12.31 -4.94 -3.27
C SER A 49 -11.26 -4.16 -4.07
N GLY A 50 -11.15 -4.48 -5.37
CA GLY A 50 -10.27 -3.80 -6.31
C GLY A 50 -8.81 -4.18 -6.17
N VAL A 51 -7.91 -3.20 -6.09
CA VAL A 51 -6.47 -3.43 -5.90
C VAL A 51 -6.20 -4.26 -4.64
N MET A 52 -6.94 -4.00 -3.55
CA MET A 52 -6.80 -4.73 -2.28
C MET A 52 -7.09 -6.22 -2.43
N GLU A 53 -8.16 -6.56 -3.16
CA GLU A 53 -8.51 -7.96 -3.43
C GLU A 53 -7.50 -8.62 -4.39
N ALA A 54 -7.11 -7.91 -5.46
CA ALA A 54 -6.17 -8.45 -6.43
C ALA A 54 -4.80 -8.77 -5.80
N VAL A 55 -4.27 -7.88 -4.96
CA VAL A 55 -3.00 -8.14 -4.26
C VAL A 55 -3.13 -9.28 -3.25
N SER A 56 -4.27 -9.36 -2.54
CA SER A 56 -4.54 -10.46 -1.60
C SER A 56 -4.57 -11.80 -2.32
N ARG A 57 -5.25 -11.88 -3.46
CA ARG A 57 -5.32 -13.08 -4.31
C ARG A 57 -3.92 -13.53 -4.76
N GLY A 58 -3.10 -12.60 -5.28
CA GLY A 58 -1.74 -12.92 -5.71
C GLY A 58 -0.87 -13.45 -4.56
N ALA A 59 -0.96 -12.84 -3.39
CA ALA A 59 -0.25 -13.33 -2.20
C ALA A 59 -0.70 -14.73 -1.79
N LYS A 60 -2.00 -15.00 -1.80
CA LYS A 60 -2.55 -16.33 -1.45
C LYS A 60 -2.15 -17.41 -2.45
N GLN A 61 -2.11 -17.11 -3.74
CA GLN A 61 -1.66 -18.04 -4.77
C GLN A 61 -0.21 -18.49 -4.56
N ALA A 62 0.62 -17.63 -3.97
CA ALA A 62 2.02 -17.93 -3.60
C ALA A 62 2.19 -18.43 -2.16
N GLY A 63 1.11 -18.79 -1.46
CA GLY A 63 1.15 -19.30 -0.09
C GLY A 63 1.45 -18.24 0.98
N GLY A 64 1.32 -16.96 0.66
CA GLY A 64 1.58 -15.84 1.57
C GLY A 64 0.46 -15.58 2.57
N LEU A 65 0.76 -14.74 3.56
CA LEU A 65 -0.17 -14.26 4.58
C LEU A 65 -0.68 -12.86 4.23
N VAL A 66 -1.98 -12.64 4.41
CA VAL A 66 -2.66 -11.36 4.14
C VAL A 66 -3.39 -10.85 5.37
N ILE A 67 -3.09 -9.63 5.77
CA ILE A 67 -3.78 -8.89 6.83
C ILE A 67 -4.65 -7.81 6.21
N GLY A 68 -5.95 -7.83 6.52
CA GLY A 68 -6.93 -6.82 6.11
C GLY A 68 -7.34 -5.93 7.27
N ILE A 69 -7.09 -4.61 7.18
CA ILE A 69 -7.52 -3.62 8.17
C ILE A 69 -8.81 -2.98 7.69
N LEU A 70 -9.94 -3.46 8.22
CA LEU A 70 -11.28 -3.12 7.75
C LEU A 70 -11.82 -1.83 8.39
N PRO A 71 -12.57 -1.02 7.61
CA PRO A 71 -13.18 0.21 8.13
C PRO A 71 -14.39 -0.04 9.04
N GLY A 72 -15.08 -1.16 8.86
CA GLY A 72 -16.31 -1.54 9.54
C GLY A 72 -16.10 -2.35 10.80
N PHE A 73 -17.20 -2.95 11.27
CA PHE A 73 -17.25 -3.77 12.48
C PHE A 73 -17.36 -5.27 12.18
N ASP A 74 -17.61 -5.64 10.92
CA ASP A 74 -17.85 -7.02 10.52
C ASP A 74 -16.65 -7.59 9.75
N LYS A 75 -16.10 -8.70 10.21
CA LYS A 75 -15.01 -9.41 9.53
C LYS A 75 -15.43 -9.99 8.18
N ARG A 76 -16.73 -10.23 7.98
CA ARG A 76 -17.30 -10.73 6.71
C ARG A 76 -17.22 -9.72 5.56
N ASP A 77 -16.92 -8.44 5.87
CA ASP A 77 -16.66 -7.42 4.84
C ASP A 77 -15.31 -7.60 4.16
N ALA A 78 -14.42 -8.43 4.71
CA ALA A 78 -13.14 -8.76 4.09
C ALA A 78 -13.33 -9.53 2.78
N ASN A 79 -12.44 -9.30 1.81
CA ASN A 79 -12.39 -10.16 0.62
C ASN A 79 -11.90 -11.57 1.00
N ASP A 80 -12.22 -12.56 0.16
CA ASP A 80 -12.03 -13.99 0.43
C ASP A 80 -10.55 -14.42 0.59
N PHE A 81 -9.62 -13.55 0.27
CA PHE A 81 -8.18 -13.82 0.32
C PHE A 81 -7.48 -13.25 1.56
N VAL A 82 -8.21 -12.64 2.48
CA VAL A 82 -7.69 -12.11 3.75
C VAL A 82 -7.65 -13.22 4.79
N ASP A 83 -6.46 -13.49 5.37
CA ASP A 83 -6.30 -14.48 6.44
C ASP A 83 -6.64 -13.88 7.81
N VAL A 84 -6.21 -12.64 8.06
CA VAL A 84 -6.42 -11.96 9.33
C VAL A 84 -7.19 -10.67 9.09
N ALA A 85 -8.48 -10.68 9.40
CA ALA A 85 -9.35 -9.51 9.31
C ALA A 85 -9.39 -8.75 10.64
N ILE A 86 -8.91 -7.50 10.63
CA ILE A 86 -8.93 -6.59 11.78
C ILE A 86 -10.01 -5.54 11.55
N THR A 87 -11.11 -5.64 12.28
CA THR A 87 -12.18 -4.65 12.25
C THR A 87 -11.86 -3.47 13.15
N THR A 88 -12.00 -2.25 12.65
CA THR A 88 -11.64 -1.04 13.40
C THR A 88 -12.84 -0.20 13.80
N GLY A 89 -13.94 -0.25 13.05
CA GLY A 89 -15.08 0.65 13.23
C GLY A 89 -14.78 2.12 12.94
N MET A 90 -13.60 2.43 12.39
CA MET A 90 -13.12 3.81 12.23
C MET A 90 -13.46 4.41 10.86
N GLY A 91 -14.15 3.68 9.99
CA GLY A 91 -14.41 4.16 8.63
C GLY A 91 -13.11 4.55 7.91
N TRP A 92 -13.07 5.74 7.31
CA TRP A 92 -11.90 6.24 6.58
C TRP A 92 -10.68 6.52 7.46
N MET A 93 -10.86 6.78 8.74
CA MET A 93 -9.76 7.06 9.68
C MET A 93 -8.82 5.86 9.84
N ARG A 94 -9.27 4.63 9.53
CA ARG A 94 -8.43 3.43 9.58
C ARG A 94 -7.28 3.45 8.55
N ASN A 95 -7.33 4.33 7.52
CA ASN A 95 -6.26 4.49 6.55
C ASN A 95 -4.89 4.70 7.21
N THR A 96 -4.86 5.49 8.27
CA THR A 96 -3.65 5.69 9.08
C THR A 96 -3.12 4.39 9.68
N LEU A 97 -4.00 3.53 10.19
CA LEU A 97 -3.60 2.23 10.75
C LEU A 97 -3.04 1.29 9.67
N THR A 98 -3.66 1.29 8.48
CA THR A 98 -3.19 0.48 7.34
C THR A 98 -1.75 0.84 6.97
N VAL A 99 -1.46 2.14 6.90
CA VAL A 99 -0.12 2.64 6.58
C VAL A 99 0.88 2.37 7.71
N ARG A 100 0.50 2.64 8.96
CA ARG A 100 1.41 2.46 10.11
C ARG A 100 1.80 1.01 10.38
N ALA A 101 0.97 0.06 9.99
CA ALA A 101 1.23 -1.36 10.15
C ALA A 101 2.43 -1.87 9.34
N ALA A 102 2.84 -1.14 8.30
CA ALA A 102 3.87 -1.57 7.36
C ALA A 102 5.30 -1.17 7.75
N ASP A 103 6.26 -1.86 7.15
CA ASP A 103 7.66 -1.45 7.08
C ASP A 103 7.93 -0.59 5.83
N ALA A 104 7.18 -0.83 4.73
CA ALA A 104 7.15 0.00 3.52
C ALA A 104 5.77 -0.05 2.85
N VAL A 105 5.50 0.91 1.98
CA VAL A 105 4.22 1.05 1.27
C VAL A 105 4.45 0.98 -0.24
N ILE A 106 3.57 0.26 -0.95
CA ILE A 106 3.50 0.30 -2.42
C ILE A 106 2.13 0.84 -2.83
N MET A 107 2.13 1.88 -3.66
CA MET A 107 0.90 2.47 -4.21
C MET A 107 0.64 1.99 -5.63
N ILE A 108 -0.57 1.48 -5.88
CA ILE A 108 -1.02 0.97 -7.19
C ILE A 108 -2.32 1.68 -7.58
N SER A 109 -2.32 2.38 -8.72
CA SER A 109 -3.46 3.18 -9.16
C SER A 109 -3.85 4.24 -8.13
N GLY A 110 -5.12 4.33 -7.74
CA GLY A 110 -5.56 5.13 -6.62
C GLY A 110 -6.62 6.17 -6.95
N GLY A 111 -7.62 6.23 -6.08
CA GLY A 111 -8.60 7.30 -5.97
C GLY A 111 -8.30 8.21 -4.78
N ILE A 112 -9.31 8.94 -4.30
CA ILE A 112 -9.15 9.92 -3.21
C ILE A 112 -8.76 9.25 -1.88
N GLY A 113 -9.27 8.06 -1.59
CA GLY A 113 -8.89 7.30 -0.39
C GLY A 113 -7.42 6.91 -0.42
N THR A 114 -6.92 6.47 -1.58
CA THR A 114 -5.51 6.13 -1.78
C THR A 114 -4.61 7.36 -1.68
N LEU A 115 -5.07 8.53 -2.17
CA LEU A 115 -4.34 9.79 -2.00
C LEU A 115 -4.23 10.18 -0.51
N ASN A 116 -5.28 9.96 0.27
CA ASN A 116 -5.23 10.16 1.72
C ASN A 116 -4.23 9.22 2.39
N GLU A 117 -4.21 7.92 2.02
CA GLU A 117 -3.20 6.97 2.51
C GLU A 117 -1.79 7.38 2.10
N LEU A 118 -1.61 7.87 0.87
CA LEU A 118 -0.31 8.33 0.37
C LEU A 118 0.23 9.52 1.18
N THR A 119 -0.59 10.50 1.53
CA THR A 119 -0.14 11.64 2.34
C THR A 119 0.32 11.22 3.72
N VAL A 120 -0.37 10.27 4.35
CA VAL A 120 0.07 9.68 5.62
C VAL A 120 1.36 8.89 5.43
N ALA A 121 1.44 8.06 4.37
CA ALA A 121 2.61 7.23 4.10
C ALA A 121 3.86 8.07 3.86
N TYR A 122 3.74 9.17 3.13
CA TYR A 122 4.84 10.07 2.81
C TYR A 122 5.61 10.54 4.06
N GLU A 123 4.90 10.83 5.14
CA GLU A 123 5.53 11.30 6.37
C GLU A 123 6.21 10.21 7.20
N ILE A 124 5.66 8.99 7.16
CA ILE A 124 6.00 7.98 8.18
C ILE A 124 6.58 6.68 7.65
N LYS A 125 6.52 6.44 6.32
CA LYS A 125 6.96 5.18 5.72
C LYS A 125 7.63 5.39 4.37
N PRO A 126 8.68 4.65 4.05
CA PRO A 126 9.19 4.63 2.70
C PRO A 126 8.10 4.16 1.74
N THR A 127 7.86 4.95 0.68
CA THR A 127 6.74 4.74 -0.22
C THR A 127 7.19 4.62 -1.66
N VAL A 128 6.77 3.52 -2.31
CA VAL A 128 7.05 3.22 -3.72
C VAL A 128 5.76 3.40 -4.53
N ILE A 129 5.81 4.19 -5.57
CA ILE A 129 4.72 4.40 -6.53
C ILE A 129 4.92 3.48 -7.73
N LEU A 130 3.98 2.60 -8.00
CA LEU A 130 3.99 1.76 -9.19
C LEU A 130 3.36 2.51 -10.35
N GLU A 131 4.19 3.15 -11.17
CA GLU A 131 3.78 3.99 -12.29
C GLU A 131 3.05 3.20 -13.39
N GLY A 132 2.25 3.91 -14.18
CA GLY A 132 1.52 3.30 -15.29
C GLY A 132 0.39 2.37 -14.88
N SER A 133 0.04 2.29 -13.59
CA SER A 133 -1.12 1.55 -13.08
C SER A 133 -2.43 2.36 -13.10
N GLY A 134 -2.40 3.62 -13.56
CA GLY A 134 -3.56 4.52 -13.61
C GLY A 134 -3.79 5.28 -12.31
N GLY A 135 -4.87 6.07 -12.27
CA GLY A 135 -5.23 6.85 -11.10
C GLY A 135 -4.13 7.82 -10.63
N TRP A 136 -4.05 8.05 -9.32
CA TRP A 136 -3.06 8.95 -8.76
C TRP A 136 -1.62 8.47 -8.92
N SER A 137 -1.36 7.17 -8.99
CA SER A 137 0.00 6.67 -9.20
C SER A 137 0.61 7.12 -10.54
N SER A 138 -0.23 7.44 -11.54
CA SER A 138 0.21 7.94 -12.84
C SER A 138 0.30 9.47 -12.91
N ARG A 139 -0.16 10.19 -11.88
CA ARG A 139 -0.22 11.66 -11.86
C ARG A 139 0.62 12.31 -10.77
N ILE A 140 0.90 11.59 -9.71
CA ILE A 140 1.53 12.19 -8.52
C ILE A 140 2.89 12.82 -8.82
N ARG A 141 3.66 12.25 -9.74
CA ARG A 141 4.96 12.79 -10.17
C ARG A 141 4.83 14.20 -10.78
N GLU A 142 3.74 14.48 -11.50
CA GLU A 142 3.51 15.74 -12.19
C GLU A 142 3.20 16.89 -11.21
N VAL A 143 2.60 16.56 -10.07
CA VAL A 143 2.18 17.55 -9.06
C VAL A 143 3.15 17.63 -7.87
N ALA A 144 4.06 16.69 -7.74
CA ALA A 144 5.06 16.67 -6.68
C ALA A 144 6.20 17.65 -6.94
N TYR A 145 6.70 18.30 -5.89
CA TYR A 145 7.87 19.16 -5.95
C TYR A 145 9.10 18.38 -6.41
N GLY A 146 9.70 18.82 -7.51
CA GLY A 146 10.82 18.09 -8.14
C GLY A 146 10.49 16.66 -8.55
N GLY A 147 9.20 16.36 -8.71
CA GLY A 147 8.71 15.04 -9.08
C GLY A 147 8.80 13.97 -7.97
N LYS A 148 9.16 14.33 -6.74
CA LYS A 148 9.47 13.36 -5.67
C LYS A 148 8.93 13.74 -4.30
N HIS A 149 8.64 15.00 -4.02
CA HIS A 149 8.28 15.48 -2.69
C HIS A 149 6.86 16.00 -2.67
N LEU A 150 6.10 15.72 -1.60
CA LEU A 150 4.73 16.22 -1.46
C LEU A 150 4.67 17.58 -0.76
N GLU A 151 5.81 18.10 -0.28
CA GLU A 151 5.92 19.40 0.37
C GLU A 151 7.26 20.09 0.06
N GLU A 152 7.32 21.41 0.25
CA GLU A 152 8.53 22.20 0.01
C GLU A 152 9.68 21.87 0.96
N ALA A 153 9.36 21.44 2.17
CA ALA A 153 10.34 21.05 3.20
C ALA A 153 11.12 19.78 2.84
N LYS A 154 10.60 18.95 1.89
CA LYS A 154 11.26 17.75 1.36
C LYS A 154 11.68 16.77 2.46
N ILE A 155 10.84 16.57 3.46
CA ILE A 155 11.11 15.69 4.61
C ILE A 155 11.23 14.21 4.24
N ALA A 156 10.59 13.80 3.16
CA ALA A 156 10.64 12.45 2.62
C ALA A 156 10.66 12.49 1.08
N GLU A 157 10.90 11.33 0.48
CA GLU A 157 10.96 11.18 -0.98
C GLU A 157 10.05 10.04 -1.44
N LEU A 158 9.30 10.28 -2.51
CA LEU A 158 8.56 9.24 -3.21
C LEU A 158 9.51 8.49 -4.15
N HIS A 159 9.50 7.17 -4.06
CA HIS A 159 10.23 6.29 -4.96
C HIS A 159 9.32 5.80 -6.08
N TYR A 160 9.85 5.56 -7.26
CA TYR A 160 9.05 5.21 -8.44
C TYR A 160 9.55 3.94 -9.10
N ALA A 161 8.64 3.02 -9.38
CA ALA A 161 8.91 1.76 -10.06
C ALA A 161 8.04 1.63 -11.32
N GLN A 162 8.60 1.01 -12.36
CA GLN A 162 7.91 0.78 -13.63
C GLN A 162 7.27 -0.60 -13.72
N THR A 163 7.73 -1.54 -12.89
CA THR A 163 7.26 -2.93 -12.88
C THR A 163 6.96 -3.39 -11.47
N PRO A 164 6.06 -4.38 -11.29
CA PRO A 164 5.81 -5.03 -10.00
C PRO A 164 7.10 -5.53 -9.32
N GLN A 165 8.00 -6.15 -10.09
CA GLN A 165 9.26 -6.64 -9.57
C GLN A 165 10.11 -5.51 -8.96
N GLN A 166 10.29 -4.40 -9.71
CA GLN A 166 11.02 -3.23 -9.21
C GLN A 166 10.37 -2.65 -7.95
N ALA A 167 9.03 -2.55 -7.91
CA ALA A 167 8.32 -2.01 -6.76
C ALA A 167 8.56 -2.84 -5.49
N VAL A 168 8.51 -4.16 -5.61
CA VAL A 168 8.75 -5.07 -4.49
C VAL A 168 10.23 -5.06 -4.08
N ASP A 169 11.17 -5.06 -5.04
CA ASP A 169 12.60 -4.97 -4.75
C ASP A 169 12.94 -3.71 -3.96
N MET A 170 12.42 -2.56 -4.41
CA MET A 170 12.62 -1.28 -3.74
C MET A 170 11.97 -1.26 -2.35
N ALA A 171 10.73 -1.73 -2.21
CA ALA A 171 10.03 -1.73 -0.94
C ALA A 171 10.77 -2.57 0.13
N PHE A 172 11.27 -3.75 -0.24
CA PHE A 172 12.06 -4.58 0.69
C PHE A 172 13.41 -3.95 1.03
N ALA A 173 14.09 -3.34 0.05
CA ALA A 173 15.36 -2.66 0.30
C ALA A 173 15.19 -1.46 1.25
N LEU A 174 14.16 -0.64 1.03
CA LEU A 174 13.83 0.50 1.88
C LEU A 174 13.41 0.07 3.30
N ALA A 175 12.59 -0.98 3.40
CA ALA A 175 12.21 -1.55 4.69
C ALA A 175 13.42 -2.06 5.51
N ALA A 176 14.41 -2.63 4.84
CA ALA A 176 15.64 -3.11 5.50
C ALA A 176 16.59 -1.97 5.90
N GLY A 177 16.58 -0.85 5.19
CA GLY A 177 17.43 0.31 5.45
C GLY A 177 17.04 1.12 6.68
N GLY A 178 15.83 0.90 7.23
CA GLY A 178 15.33 1.66 8.38
C GLY A 178 15.11 3.15 8.10
N GLU A 179 15.12 3.58 6.83
CA GLU A 179 14.74 4.93 6.43
C GLU A 179 13.23 5.09 6.59
N THR A 180 12.82 5.47 7.76
CA THR A 180 11.49 6.00 8.01
C THR A 180 11.54 7.51 7.79
N GLY A 181 10.56 8.07 7.13
CA GLY A 181 10.23 9.48 7.29
C GLY A 181 10.17 9.80 8.79
N ARG A 182 10.11 11.06 9.19
CA ARG A 182 10.22 11.53 10.59
C ARG A 182 9.99 10.44 11.64
N ASP A 183 11.04 10.17 12.43
CA ASP A 183 10.95 9.32 13.62
C ASP A 183 10.00 10.02 14.61
N SER A 184 8.71 9.76 14.45
CA SER A 184 7.64 10.44 15.20
C SER A 184 7.70 10.15 16.72
N GLU A 185 8.55 9.22 17.15
CA GLU A 185 8.79 8.96 18.56
C GLU A 185 9.62 10.06 19.26
N ARG A 186 10.34 10.90 18.51
CA ARG A 186 11.12 12.00 19.10
C ARG A 186 10.33 13.29 19.32
N GLU A 187 9.15 13.45 18.73
CA GLU A 187 8.34 14.67 18.89
C GLU A 187 7.32 14.59 20.04
N TYR A 188 7.13 13.42 20.64
CA TYR A 188 6.16 13.20 21.74
C TYR A 188 6.80 12.78 23.06
N SER A 189 8.12 12.87 23.19
CA SER A 189 8.86 12.60 24.44
C SER A 189 9.30 13.89 25.15
#